data_d136f1f27d2c474877ecc00d4da2d435
#
_entry.id   d136f1f27d2c474877ecc00d4da2d435
#
_cell.length_a   1.000
_cell.length_b   1.000
_cell.length_c   1.000
_cell.angle_alpha   90.00
_cell.angle_beta   90.00
_cell.angle_gamma   90.00
#
_symmetry.space_group_name_H-M   'P 1'
#
loop_
_entity.id
_entity.type
_entity.pdbx_description
1 polymer ?
#
loop_
_entity_poly.entity_id
_entity_poly.type
_entity_poly.pdbx_seq_one_letter_code
_entity_poly.pdbx_strand_id
1 'polypeptide(L)'
;MTIVGFSGKVTSYDLAVGVKINMDELIYMISPVDSPFINGIGTDGRQLLASSGVDQTEFKWMDEELLLPRAPAAGTGAAGAGVTDVTVSAADSYKFQVSDLITVGEEDVAANASVKIITAINNSTGVLTLGNWVNDSAWPATAAAQQDTIICLGTNLAEGSDPGDARSADRTIRSNYTQIFGPTAVHMSRTEQQVTRYGVSDEFAKQLYGRSVENVITREQAYLYGQKHEASGEKRRSTGGLNYWISTNTDTTTTLTIAALESLMQKCYNAGGVPDLLIANPASFATLNATSDSNRVRTVIDDPRRGRVPVMSVFHEFGETQMVRNRWCHTETAFVVAKDGLQRRVIQPLVVEALAKTGDADKVQIVCEEGLQVKGEQHMGKFTTLTGYTDTP
;
A
#
# COMPACT_ATOMS: atom_id res chain seq x y z
N MET A 1 -0.43 71.62 10.97
CA MET A 1 -1.52 70.68 10.60
C MET A 1 -2.48 71.43 9.71
N THR A 2 -2.47 71.17 8.40
CA THR A 2 -3.28 71.95 7.46
C THR A 2 -4.66 71.26 7.38
N ILE A 3 -5.71 71.94 7.79
CA ILE A 3 -7.07 71.45 7.61
C ILE A 3 -7.48 71.75 6.17
N VAL A 4 -7.64 70.72 5.36
CA VAL A 4 -8.12 70.82 3.98
C VAL A 4 -9.66 70.83 4.05
N GLY A 5 -10.27 71.95 3.67
CA GLY A 5 -11.71 72.08 3.56
C GLY A 5 -12.19 71.59 2.20
N PHE A 6 -13.29 70.84 2.17
CA PHE A 6 -13.94 70.38 0.94
C PHE A 6 -14.99 71.40 0.50
N SER A 7 -15.06 71.70 -0.82
CA SER A 7 -16.12 72.54 -1.38
C SER A 7 -17.05 71.64 -2.24
N GLY A 8 -18.32 71.59 -1.81
CA GLY A 8 -19.33 70.81 -2.52
C GLY A 8 -19.81 69.60 -1.76
N LYS A 9 -20.30 68.57 -2.46
CA LYS A 9 -20.77 67.34 -1.82
C LYS A 9 -19.57 66.53 -1.35
N VAL A 10 -19.56 66.12 -0.08
CA VAL A 10 -18.59 65.22 0.50
C VAL A 10 -18.95 63.79 0.06
N THR A 11 -18.02 63.14 -0.64
CA THR A 11 -18.16 61.76 -1.10
C THR A 11 -17.26 60.81 -0.31
N SER A 12 -17.49 59.52 -0.42
CA SER A 12 -16.62 58.49 0.21
C SER A 12 -15.18 58.53 -0.25
N TYR A 13 -14.90 59.20 -1.36
CA TYR A 13 -13.53 59.40 -1.87
C TYR A 13 -12.81 60.60 -1.24
N ASP A 14 -13.58 61.50 -0.67
CA ASP A 14 -13.02 62.72 -0.06
C ASP A 14 -12.59 62.54 1.40
N LEU A 15 -13.20 61.58 2.10
CA LEU A 15 -12.92 61.23 3.49
C LEU A 15 -12.24 59.85 3.57
N ALA A 16 -10.94 59.80 3.22
CA ALA A 16 -10.16 58.57 3.27
C ALA A 16 -9.73 58.15 4.68
N VAL A 17 -9.77 59.09 5.66
CA VAL A 17 -9.35 58.81 7.03
C VAL A 17 -10.55 58.40 7.88
N GLY A 18 -10.43 57.25 8.53
CA GLY A 18 -11.48 56.75 9.43
C GLY A 18 -12.54 55.86 8.78
N VAL A 19 -12.36 55.49 7.52
CA VAL A 19 -13.23 54.50 6.85
C VAL A 19 -12.98 53.12 7.48
N LYS A 20 -14.03 52.51 8.02
CA LYS A 20 -13.99 51.16 8.57
C LYS A 20 -13.80 50.18 7.42
N ILE A 21 -12.74 49.38 7.45
CA ILE A 21 -12.51 48.32 6.49
C ILE A 21 -13.58 47.24 6.71
N ASN A 22 -14.36 46.95 5.67
CA ASN A 22 -15.29 45.83 5.67
C ASN A 22 -14.54 44.55 5.30
N MET A 23 -14.28 43.70 6.29
CA MET A 23 -13.66 42.39 6.11
C MET A 23 -14.67 41.30 6.40
N ASP A 24 -14.60 40.21 5.66
CA ASP A 24 -15.42 39.03 5.93
C ASP A 24 -15.05 38.45 7.32
N GLU A 25 -16.04 37.98 8.03
CA GLU A 25 -15.87 37.32 9.33
C GLU A 25 -15.35 35.89 9.21
N LEU A 26 -15.44 35.30 8.00
CA LEU A 26 -15.02 33.94 7.74
C LEU A 26 -13.68 33.89 7.00
N ILE A 27 -12.73 33.14 7.56
CA ILE A 27 -11.48 32.82 6.87
C ILE A 27 -11.68 31.52 6.11
N TYR A 28 -11.57 31.60 4.78
CA TYR A 28 -11.66 30.44 3.91
C TYR A 28 -10.30 29.71 3.85
N MET A 29 -10.29 28.42 4.22
CA MET A 29 -9.09 27.60 4.15
C MET A 29 -8.91 27.07 2.73
N ILE A 30 -7.82 27.46 2.08
CA ILE A 30 -7.51 27.07 0.70
C ILE A 30 -6.77 25.71 0.66
N SER A 31 -6.03 25.37 1.72
CA SER A 31 -5.22 24.16 1.76
C SER A 31 -6.08 22.89 1.89
N PRO A 32 -5.72 21.80 1.22
CA PRO A 32 -6.39 20.52 1.37
C PRO A 32 -6.14 19.95 2.78
N VAL A 33 -7.17 19.37 3.37
CA VAL A 33 -7.14 18.80 4.74
C VAL A 33 -7.47 17.30 4.76
N ASP A 34 -7.61 16.67 3.61
CA ASP A 34 -8.03 15.29 3.49
C ASP A 34 -6.86 14.31 3.74
N SER A 35 -7.17 13.22 4.44
CA SER A 35 -6.26 12.10 4.71
C SER A 35 -7.03 10.78 4.50
N PRO A 36 -7.26 10.40 3.23
CA PRO A 36 -8.17 9.31 2.91
C PRO A 36 -7.64 7.93 3.31
N PHE A 37 -6.34 7.72 3.44
CA PHE A 37 -5.79 6.43 3.83
C PHE A 37 -5.89 6.21 5.35
N ILE A 38 -5.51 7.20 6.16
CA ILE A 38 -5.56 7.08 7.63
C ILE A 38 -7.00 7.16 8.15
N ASN A 39 -7.78 8.12 7.64
CA ASN A 39 -9.13 8.42 8.12
C ASN A 39 -10.23 7.94 7.17
N GLY A 40 -9.89 7.20 6.12
CA GLY A 40 -10.84 6.66 5.17
C GLY A 40 -11.73 5.58 5.79
N ILE A 41 -12.87 5.35 5.14
CA ILE A 41 -13.87 4.35 5.54
C ILE A 41 -14.02 3.36 4.40
N GLY A 42 -14.01 2.08 4.75
CA GLY A 42 -14.24 0.99 3.81
C GLY A 42 -15.70 0.83 3.41
N THR A 43 -15.96 0.02 2.41
CA THR A 43 -17.31 -0.38 1.99
C THR A 43 -18.11 -1.04 3.13
N ASP A 44 -17.42 -1.60 4.11
CA ASP A 44 -17.97 -2.19 5.31
C ASP A 44 -18.30 -1.19 6.46
N GLY A 45 -18.09 0.10 6.23
CA GLY A 45 -18.30 1.17 7.22
C GLY A 45 -17.22 1.25 8.31
N ARG A 46 -16.14 0.47 8.21
CA ARG A 46 -15.00 0.49 9.13
C ARG A 46 -13.87 1.37 8.60
N GLN A 47 -12.96 1.78 9.49
CA GLN A 47 -11.76 2.49 9.06
C GLN A 47 -10.91 1.59 8.16
N LEU A 48 -10.33 2.18 7.11
CA LEU A 48 -9.45 1.46 6.18
C LEU A 48 -8.20 0.92 6.87
N LEU A 49 -7.67 1.68 7.82
CA LEU A 49 -6.47 1.33 8.55
C LEU A 49 -6.79 1.09 10.03
N ALA A 50 -6.87 -0.18 10.42
CA ALA A 50 -7.07 -0.56 11.82
C ALA A 50 -5.88 -0.15 12.68
N SER A 51 -6.10 0.19 13.96
CA SER A 51 -5.04 0.56 14.88
C SER A 51 -4.93 -0.45 16.04
N SER A 52 -3.70 -0.70 16.47
CA SER A 52 -3.39 -1.54 17.62
C SER A 52 -2.18 -0.97 18.38
N GLY A 53 -2.21 -1.03 19.70
CA GLY A 53 -1.09 -0.60 20.52
C GLY A 53 0.12 -1.54 20.42
N VAL A 54 1.30 -1.00 20.64
CA VAL A 54 2.56 -1.74 20.78
C VAL A 54 3.38 -1.13 21.91
N ASP A 55 4.17 -1.97 22.58
CA ASP A 55 4.98 -1.58 23.74
C ASP A 55 6.47 -1.42 23.40
N GLN A 56 6.86 -1.73 22.16
CA GLN A 56 8.24 -1.68 21.69
C GLN A 56 8.37 -0.82 20.44
N THR A 57 9.52 -0.21 20.28
CA THR A 57 9.86 0.67 19.15
C THR A 57 10.08 -0.09 17.85
N GLU A 58 10.51 -1.34 17.93
CA GLU A 58 10.54 -2.30 16.84
C GLU A 58 9.44 -3.32 17.07
N PHE A 59 8.51 -3.43 16.14
CA PHE A 59 7.47 -4.46 16.16
C PHE A 59 7.71 -5.48 15.08
N LYS A 60 7.48 -6.75 15.41
CA LYS A 60 7.75 -7.89 14.54
C LYS A 60 6.48 -8.66 14.27
N TRP A 61 6.45 -9.31 13.11
CA TRP A 61 5.41 -10.28 12.75
C TRP A 61 6.04 -11.42 11.97
N MET A 62 5.31 -12.51 11.87
CA MET A 62 5.73 -13.70 11.15
C MET A 62 4.82 -13.89 9.96
N ASP A 63 5.43 -14.11 8.81
CA ASP A 63 4.76 -14.58 7.61
C ASP A 63 5.16 -16.05 7.42
N GLU A 64 4.19 -16.91 7.13
CA GLU A 64 4.38 -18.35 6.86
C GLU A 64 3.82 -18.65 5.47
N GLU A 65 4.62 -19.29 4.66
CA GLU A 65 4.23 -19.70 3.31
C GLU A 65 4.14 -21.23 3.27
N LEU A 66 3.04 -21.75 2.73
CA LEU A 66 2.92 -23.19 2.49
C LEU A 66 3.77 -23.58 1.29
N LEU A 67 4.42 -24.74 1.38
CA LEU A 67 5.16 -25.34 0.27
C LEU A 67 4.15 -25.89 -0.77
N LEU A 68 3.60 -25.00 -1.59
CA LEU A 68 2.69 -25.40 -2.65
C LEU A 68 3.45 -26.24 -3.68
N PRO A 69 2.92 -27.39 -4.12
CA PRO A 69 3.60 -28.34 -4.98
C PRO A 69 3.61 -27.87 -6.44
N ARG A 70 4.07 -26.67 -6.69
CA ARG A 70 4.28 -26.10 -8.02
C ARG A 70 5.41 -25.06 -7.98
N ALA A 71 6.17 -24.97 -9.06
CA ALA A 71 7.25 -24.01 -9.20
C ALA A 71 7.49 -23.66 -10.67
N PRO A 72 7.93 -22.44 -10.99
CA PRO A 72 8.38 -22.10 -12.33
C PRO A 72 9.66 -22.87 -12.64
N ALA A 73 9.79 -23.38 -13.87
CA ALA A 73 11.04 -23.93 -14.36
C ALA A 73 12.11 -22.82 -14.42
N ALA A 74 13.27 -23.06 -13.85
CA ALA A 74 14.40 -22.15 -13.87
C ALA A 74 15.47 -22.70 -14.82
N GLY A 75 15.70 -22.04 -15.95
CA GLY A 75 16.76 -22.38 -16.89
C GLY A 75 16.30 -23.12 -18.14
N THR A 76 17.22 -23.24 -19.11
CA THR A 76 17.02 -23.94 -20.36
C THR A 76 17.15 -25.44 -20.13
N GLY A 77 16.09 -26.09 -19.68
CA GLY A 77 16.03 -27.56 -19.71
C GLY A 77 16.02 -28.05 -21.16
N ALA A 78 16.61 -29.18 -21.41
CA ALA A 78 16.54 -29.80 -22.74
C ALA A 78 15.08 -30.14 -23.06
N ALA A 79 14.56 -29.59 -24.15
CA ALA A 79 13.28 -29.98 -24.69
C ALA A 79 13.40 -31.28 -25.46
N GLY A 80 12.40 -32.14 -25.40
CA GLY A 80 12.31 -33.29 -26.23
C GLY A 80 11.91 -34.58 -25.52
N ALA A 81 11.77 -35.65 -26.28
CA ALA A 81 11.61 -36.97 -25.75
C ALA A 81 12.90 -37.35 -25.00
N GLY A 82 12.76 -37.88 -23.77
CA GLY A 82 13.91 -38.31 -22.97
C GLY A 82 14.53 -37.25 -22.07
N VAL A 83 13.79 -36.15 -21.73
CA VAL A 83 14.24 -35.22 -20.69
C VAL A 83 14.40 -35.96 -19.37
N THR A 84 15.62 -36.00 -18.85
CA THR A 84 15.96 -36.66 -17.58
C THR A 84 16.05 -35.70 -16.41
N ASP A 85 16.17 -34.42 -16.64
CA ASP A 85 16.33 -33.42 -15.59
C ASP A 85 15.56 -32.15 -15.91
N VAL A 86 15.02 -31.56 -14.87
CA VAL A 86 14.44 -30.21 -14.92
C VAL A 86 14.99 -29.39 -13.75
N THR A 87 15.29 -28.14 -14.01
CA THR A 87 15.80 -27.23 -12.99
C THR A 87 14.70 -26.27 -12.53
N VAL A 88 14.54 -26.17 -11.23
CA VAL A 88 13.74 -25.14 -10.54
C VAL A 88 14.68 -24.24 -9.71
N SER A 89 14.20 -23.19 -9.09
CA SER A 89 15.05 -22.48 -8.14
C SER A 89 15.43 -23.39 -6.96
N ALA A 90 16.61 -23.19 -6.36
CA ALA A 90 17.04 -23.98 -5.21
C ALA A 90 16.04 -23.85 -4.03
N ALA A 91 15.40 -22.69 -3.89
CA ALA A 91 14.35 -22.47 -2.89
C ALA A 91 13.06 -23.26 -3.20
N ASP A 92 12.72 -23.39 -4.49
CA ASP A 92 11.51 -24.10 -4.90
C ASP A 92 11.68 -25.62 -4.93
N SER A 93 12.92 -26.14 -4.95
CA SER A 93 13.15 -27.58 -4.95
C SER A 93 12.59 -28.29 -3.71
N TYR A 94 12.52 -27.57 -2.57
CA TYR A 94 11.91 -28.09 -1.33
C TYR A 94 10.39 -28.29 -1.43
N LYS A 95 9.75 -27.77 -2.48
CA LYS A 95 8.31 -27.97 -2.74
C LYS A 95 8.01 -29.37 -3.29
N PHE A 96 9.02 -30.10 -3.74
CA PHE A 96 8.90 -31.43 -4.35
C PHE A 96 9.53 -32.51 -3.48
N GLN A 97 9.10 -33.77 -3.71
CA GLN A 97 9.66 -34.96 -3.08
C GLN A 97 9.99 -36.02 -4.13
N VAL A 98 10.88 -36.93 -3.76
CA VAL A 98 11.12 -38.16 -4.55
C VAL A 98 9.80 -38.94 -4.60
N SER A 99 9.49 -39.49 -5.74
CA SER A 99 8.24 -40.18 -6.10
C SER A 99 7.03 -39.25 -6.36
N ASP A 100 7.20 -37.93 -6.39
CA ASP A 100 6.16 -37.06 -6.91
C ASP A 100 6.01 -37.23 -8.42
N LEU A 101 4.76 -37.25 -8.87
CA LEU A 101 4.40 -37.19 -10.28
C LEU A 101 4.28 -35.75 -10.68
N ILE A 102 5.00 -35.34 -11.71
CA ILE A 102 5.00 -33.98 -12.21
C ILE A 102 4.62 -33.88 -13.67
N THR A 103 4.02 -32.79 -14.03
CA THR A 103 3.75 -32.38 -15.41
C THR A 103 4.17 -30.94 -15.61
N VAL A 104 4.44 -30.54 -16.84
CA VAL A 104 4.67 -29.15 -17.22
C VAL A 104 3.34 -28.62 -17.74
N GLY A 105 2.80 -27.62 -17.08
CA GLY A 105 1.46 -27.12 -17.40
C GLY A 105 1.50 -25.78 -18.09
N GLU A 106 0.80 -25.54 -19.06
CA GLU A 106 -0.25 -24.63 -19.48
C GLU A 106 -0.69 -24.88 -20.92
N GLU A 107 0.19 -25.34 -21.82
CA GLU A 107 -0.20 -25.47 -23.23
C GLU A 107 -0.59 -26.89 -23.67
N ASP A 108 -0.28 -27.92 -22.91
CA ASP A 108 -0.50 -29.31 -23.33
C ASP A 108 -1.17 -30.23 -22.29
N VAL A 109 -2.16 -29.74 -21.57
CA VAL A 109 -3.10 -30.62 -20.84
C VAL A 109 -4.03 -31.37 -21.81
N ALA A 110 -3.84 -31.20 -23.10
CA ALA A 110 -4.54 -31.97 -24.10
C ALA A 110 -4.07 -33.43 -24.07
N ALA A 111 -5.00 -34.32 -24.03
CA ALA A 111 -5.07 -35.78 -24.20
C ALA A 111 -3.80 -36.70 -24.13
N ASN A 112 -2.60 -36.15 -24.11
CA ASN A 112 -1.31 -36.89 -24.10
C ASN A 112 -0.22 -36.22 -23.26
N ALA A 113 -0.58 -35.50 -22.18
CA ALA A 113 0.39 -34.89 -21.29
C ALA A 113 1.40 -35.95 -20.78
N SER A 114 2.69 -35.73 -21.01
CA SER A 114 3.74 -36.56 -20.47
C SER A 114 3.85 -36.32 -18.96
N VAL A 115 3.61 -37.35 -18.17
CA VAL A 115 3.79 -37.33 -16.72
C VAL A 115 5.11 -38.01 -16.39
N LYS A 116 5.94 -37.34 -15.64
CA LYS A 116 7.23 -37.82 -15.16
C LYS A 116 7.21 -38.03 -13.65
N ILE A 117 8.02 -38.98 -13.17
CA ILE A 117 8.20 -39.20 -11.73
C ILE A 117 9.56 -38.68 -11.31
N ILE A 118 9.61 -38.00 -10.17
CA ILE A 118 10.88 -37.54 -9.60
C ILE A 118 11.62 -38.71 -8.96
N THR A 119 12.82 -38.98 -9.43
CA THR A 119 13.68 -40.07 -8.92
C THR A 119 14.75 -39.57 -7.95
N ALA A 120 15.22 -38.33 -8.11
CA ALA A 120 16.16 -37.67 -7.19
C ALA A 120 16.01 -36.17 -7.23
N ILE A 121 16.36 -35.50 -6.15
CA ILE A 121 16.31 -34.03 -5.98
C ILE A 121 17.67 -33.55 -5.48
N ASN A 122 18.23 -32.54 -6.13
CA ASN A 122 19.39 -31.81 -5.65
C ASN A 122 18.96 -30.43 -5.18
N ASN A 123 18.74 -30.29 -3.89
CA ASN A 123 18.27 -29.03 -3.29
C ASN A 123 19.29 -27.88 -3.38
N SER A 124 20.58 -28.17 -3.54
CA SER A 124 21.60 -27.13 -3.68
C SER A 124 21.61 -26.47 -5.06
N THR A 125 21.25 -27.21 -6.08
CA THR A 125 21.23 -26.74 -7.49
C THR A 125 19.83 -26.57 -8.04
N GLY A 126 18.79 -27.04 -7.34
CA GLY A 126 17.41 -27.03 -7.81
C GLY A 126 17.11 -28.02 -8.92
N VAL A 127 17.96 -29.02 -9.15
CA VAL A 127 17.79 -30.02 -10.21
C VAL A 127 16.90 -31.17 -9.72
N LEU A 128 15.83 -31.42 -10.44
CA LEU A 128 14.94 -32.56 -10.26
C LEU A 128 15.26 -33.58 -11.32
N THR A 129 15.75 -34.76 -10.92
CA THR A 129 16.01 -35.86 -11.83
C THR A 129 14.73 -36.66 -12.04
N LEU A 130 14.40 -36.95 -13.29
CA LEU A 130 13.14 -37.48 -13.74
C LEU A 130 13.24 -38.89 -14.31
N GLY A 131 12.21 -39.68 -14.02
CA GLY A 131 11.97 -40.96 -14.72
C GLY A 131 10.65 -40.86 -15.50
N ASN A 132 10.52 -41.72 -16.54
CA ASN A 132 9.29 -41.81 -17.30
C ASN A 132 8.21 -42.52 -16.48
N TRP A 133 6.99 -41.99 -16.47
CA TRP A 133 5.84 -42.62 -15.82
C TRP A 133 4.75 -42.99 -16.82
N VAL A 134 4.18 -42.00 -17.51
CA VAL A 134 3.16 -42.22 -18.54
C VAL A 134 3.54 -41.40 -19.76
N ASN A 135 3.48 -42.05 -20.95
CA ASN A 135 3.81 -41.45 -22.24
C ASN A 135 5.19 -40.75 -22.26
N ASP A 136 6.16 -41.34 -22.87
CA ASP A 136 7.47 -40.71 -23.12
C ASP A 136 7.36 -39.69 -24.28
N SER A 137 6.29 -38.91 -24.31
CA SER A 137 6.15 -37.83 -25.26
C SER A 137 7.12 -36.72 -24.89
N ALA A 138 7.65 -36.05 -25.88
CA ALA A 138 8.52 -34.89 -25.66
C ALA A 138 7.81 -33.84 -24.80
N TRP A 139 8.45 -33.44 -23.72
CA TRP A 139 8.06 -32.19 -23.07
C TRP A 139 8.25 -31.05 -24.07
N PRO A 140 7.30 -30.09 -24.16
CA PRO A 140 7.36 -29.04 -25.17
C PRO A 140 8.67 -28.26 -25.06
N ALA A 141 9.25 -27.93 -26.22
CA ALA A 141 10.50 -27.16 -26.31
C ALA A 141 10.40 -25.78 -25.65
N THR A 142 9.22 -25.26 -25.53
CA THR A 142 8.86 -23.99 -24.88
C THR A 142 8.92 -24.06 -23.35
N ALA A 143 8.75 -25.23 -22.76
CA ALA A 143 8.86 -25.45 -21.31
C ALA A 143 10.23 -25.00 -20.75
N ALA A 144 11.24 -24.99 -21.59
CA ALA A 144 12.58 -24.59 -21.22
C ALA A 144 12.87 -23.08 -21.33
N ALA A 145 12.06 -22.34 -22.07
CA ALA A 145 12.40 -20.97 -22.44
C ALA A 145 11.68 -19.91 -21.62
N GLN A 146 10.50 -20.19 -21.08
CA GLN A 146 9.70 -19.18 -20.38
C GLN A 146 8.79 -19.79 -19.33
N GLN A 147 9.19 -19.69 -18.06
CA GLN A 147 8.28 -19.66 -16.91
C GLN A 147 7.16 -20.71 -16.86
N ASP A 148 7.28 -21.82 -17.58
CA ASP A 148 6.29 -22.88 -17.49
C ASP A 148 6.29 -23.43 -16.07
N THR A 149 5.10 -23.52 -15.50
CA THR A 149 4.94 -23.99 -14.14
C THR A 149 4.99 -25.50 -14.12
N ILE A 150 5.94 -26.06 -13.37
CA ILE A 150 5.97 -27.48 -13.02
C ILE A 150 4.89 -27.70 -11.96
N ILE A 151 3.97 -28.60 -12.23
CA ILE A 151 2.85 -28.92 -11.35
C ILE A 151 3.03 -30.35 -10.84
N CYS A 152 3.00 -30.53 -9.52
CA CYS A 152 2.94 -31.85 -8.91
C CYS A 152 1.50 -32.34 -8.91
N LEU A 153 1.29 -33.53 -9.46
CA LEU A 153 0.00 -34.21 -9.52
C LEU A 153 -0.27 -35.04 -8.27
N GLY A 154 0.74 -35.22 -7.43
CA GLY A 154 0.67 -35.98 -6.18
C GLY A 154 1.85 -36.95 -6.06
N THR A 155 2.05 -37.43 -4.85
CA THR A 155 3.09 -38.41 -4.55
C THR A 155 2.61 -39.83 -4.90
N ASN A 156 3.39 -40.58 -5.66
CA ASN A 156 3.08 -41.96 -6.04
C ASN A 156 4.06 -42.93 -5.40
N LEU A 157 3.70 -43.43 -4.24
CA LEU A 157 4.51 -44.39 -3.50
C LEU A 157 4.08 -45.82 -3.85
N ALA A 158 5.04 -46.74 -3.81
CA ALA A 158 4.75 -48.15 -3.97
C ALA A 158 3.93 -48.68 -2.78
N GLU A 159 3.07 -49.66 -3.01
CA GLU A 159 2.33 -50.30 -1.94
C GLU A 159 3.31 -50.91 -0.91
N GLY A 160 3.07 -50.57 0.39
CA GLY A 160 3.95 -51.01 1.49
C GLY A 160 5.27 -50.24 1.63
N SER A 161 5.47 -49.15 0.91
CA SER A 161 6.65 -48.30 1.09
C SER A 161 6.56 -47.51 2.40
N ASP A 162 7.72 -47.14 2.93
CA ASP A 162 7.80 -46.21 4.06
C ASP A 162 7.35 -44.81 3.63
N PRO A 163 6.90 -43.97 4.61
CA PRO A 163 6.54 -42.57 4.34
C PRO A 163 7.76 -41.83 3.77
N GLY A 164 7.51 -40.92 2.83
CA GLY A 164 8.56 -40.07 2.24
C GLY A 164 9.19 -39.13 3.27
N ASP A 165 10.18 -38.35 2.81
CA ASP A 165 10.91 -37.40 3.64
C ASP A 165 9.97 -36.36 4.25
N ALA A 166 10.23 -36.00 5.52
CA ALA A 166 9.46 -34.96 6.18
C ALA A 166 9.75 -33.58 5.58
N ARG A 167 8.70 -32.80 5.34
CA ARG A 167 8.78 -31.42 4.89
C ARG A 167 8.22 -30.48 5.95
N SER A 168 8.84 -29.33 6.12
CA SER A 168 8.33 -28.27 6.98
C SER A 168 8.43 -26.93 6.29
N ALA A 169 7.41 -26.10 6.41
CA ALA A 169 7.47 -24.72 6.00
C ALA A 169 8.28 -23.90 7.02
N ASP A 170 9.06 -22.95 6.56
CA ASP A 170 9.79 -22.02 7.42
C ASP A 170 8.98 -20.74 7.60
N ARG A 171 9.26 -20.02 8.69
CA ARG A 171 8.60 -18.76 9.05
C ARG A 171 9.56 -17.62 8.85
N THR A 172 9.14 -16.63 8.07
CA THR A 172 9.91 -15.41 7.87
C THR A 172 9.50 -14.37 8.92
N ILE A 173 10.47 -13.89 9.68
CA ILE A 173 10.27 -12.79 10.63
C ILE A 173 10.49 -11.47 9.90
N ARG A 174 9.47 -10.64 9.87
CA ARG A 174 9.54 -9.28 9.37
C ARG A 174 9.43 -8.29 10.53
N SER A 175 10.05 -7.12 10.39
CA SER A 175 9.98 -6.09 11.42
C SER A 175 9.89 -4.71 10.82
N ASN A 176 9.23 -3.79 11.53
CA ASN A 176 9.22 -2.37 11.19
C ASN A 176 9.41 -1.54 12.47
N TYR A 177 9.71 -0.26 12.30
CA TYR A 177 9.93 0.66 13.41
C TYR A 177 8.75 1.62 13.56
N THR A 178 8.52 2.05 14.80
CA THR A 178 7.69 3.21 15.06
C THR A 178 8.49 4.48 14.82
N GLN A 179 7.83 5.48 14.23
CA GLN A 179 8.41 6.77 13.94
C GLN A 179 7.73 7.83 14.80
N ILE A 180 8.52 8.74 15.36
CA ILE A 180 8.02 9.91 16.06
C ILE A 180 7.67 10.98 15.02
N PHE A 181 6.40 11.34 14.95
CA PHE A 181 5.88 12.41 14.11
C PHE A 181 5.70 13.66 14.96
N GLY A 182 6.53 14.65 14.75
CA GLY A 182 6.64 15.83 15.57
C GLY A 182 8.02 15.92 16.24
N PRO A 183 8.21 16.78 17.23
CA PRO A 183 7.22 17.68 17.80
C PRO A 183 6.88 18.86 16.88
N THR A 184 5.61 19.01 16.53
CA THR A 184 5.11 20.20 15.88
C THR A 184 4.71 21.19 16.97
N ALA A 185 5.45 22.26 17.12
CA ALA A 185 5.23 23.22 18.20
C ALA A 185 4.42 24.43 17.75
N VAL A 186 3.52 24.86 18.60
CA VAL A 186 2.80 26.14 18.49
C VAL A 186 3.28 27.03 19.63
N HIS A 187 3.85 28.18 19.28
CA HIS A 187 4.31 29.17 20.25
C HIS A 187 3.57 30.48 19.98
N MET A 188 2.95 31.05 20.99
CA MET A 188 2.24 32.31 20.89
C MET A 188 2.61 33.23 22.05
N SER A 189 2.95 34.49 21.74
CA SER A 189 3.25 35.50 22.76
C SER A 189 1.97 35.90 23.51
N ARG A 190 2.10 36.33 24.76
CA ARG A 190 0.99 36.84 25.57
C ARG A 190 0.33 38.04 24.89
N THR A 191 1.11 38.92 24.27
CA THR A 191 0.56 40.11 23.56
C THR A 191 -0.33 39.68 22.40
N GLU A 192 0.10 38.67 21.61
CA GLU A 192 -0.67 38.15 20.47
C GLU A 192 -2.02 37.54 20.92
N GLN A 193 -2.06 36.90 22.08
CA GLN A 193 -3.30 36.34 22.65
C GLN A 193 -4.32 37.41 23.04
N GLN A 194 -3.88 38.65 23.30
CA GLN A 194 -4.74 39.77 23.66
C GLN A 194 -5.18 40.58 22.45
N VAL A 195 -4.56 40.42 21.29
CA VAL A 195 -4.90 41.14 20.07
C VAL A 195 -6.18 40.57 19.46
N THR A 196 -7.20 41.43 19.31
CA THR A 196 -8.45 41.05 18.64
C THR A 196 -8.25 41.01 17.13
N ARG A 197 -8.54 39.89 16.48
CA ARG A 197 -8.44 39.70 15.04
C ARG A 197 -9.80 39.57 14.39
N TYR A 198 -9.88 39.96 13.13
CA TYR A 198 -11.05 39.67 12.30
C TYR A 198 -11.13 38.21 11.95
N GLY A 199 -12.31 37.61 11.99
CA GLY A 199 -12.60 36.27 11.51
C GLY A 199 -12.08 35.10 12.37
N VAL A 200 -11.44 35.39 13.52
CA VAL A 200 -10.93 34.36 14.44
C VAL A 200 -11.15 34.81 15.87
N SER A 201 -11.89 34.02 16.63
CA SER A 201 -12.09 34.28 18.06
C SER A 201 -10.91 33.81 18.92
N ASP A 202 -10.25 32.73 18.52
CA ASP A 202 -9.08 32.12 19.19
C ASP A 202 -8.05 31.70 18.16
N GLU A 203 -7.01 32.52 17.99
CA GLU A 203 -5.92 32.28 17.07
C GLU A 203 -5.06 31.06 17.49
N PHE A 204 -4.92 30.86 18.82
CA PHE A 204 -4.14 29.71 19.31
C PHE A 204 -4.80 28.38 18.96
N ALA A 205 -6.10 28.26 19.18
CA ALA A 205 -6.85 27.06 18.81
C ALA A 205 -6.83 26.81 17.29
N LYS A 206 -6.89 27.88 16.48
CA LYS A 206 -6.79 27.77 15.02
C LYS A 206 -5.41 27.27 14.57
N GLN A 207 -4.33 27.82 15.13
CA GLN A 207 -2.96 27.37 14.83
C GLN A 207 -2.77 25.92 15.26
N LEU A 208 -3.26 25.54 16.43
CA LEU A 208 -3.20 24.16 16.92
C LEU A 208 -3.92 23.19 15.99
N TYR A 209 -5.11 23.55 15.52
CA TYR A 209 -5.85 22.76 14.54
C TYR A 209 -5.07 22.60 13.24
N GLY A 210 -4.54 23.68 12.68
CA GLY A 210 -3.75 23.65 11.44
C GLY A 210 -2.54 22.71 11.56
N ARG A 211 -1.79 22.80 12.66
CA ARG A 211 -0.64 21.93 12.91
C ARG A 211 -1.02 20.46 13.14
N SER A 212 -2.17 20.21 13.74
CA SER A 212 -2.69 18.83 13.87
C SER A 212 -3.01 18.22 12.50
N VAL A 213 -3.62 18.98 11.60
CA VAL A 213 -3.88 18.53 10.21
C VAL A 213 -2.59 18.26 9.46
N GLU A 214 -1.60 19.15 9.53
CA GLU A 214 -0.29 18.95 8.91
C GLU A 214 0.40 17.66 9.41
N ASN A 215 0.30 17.38 10.71
CA ASN A 215 0.84 16.15 11.28
C ASN A 215 0.17 14.90 10.69
N VAL A 216 -1.16 14.90 10.54
CA VAL A 216 -1.90 13.79 9.92
C VAL A 216 -1.48 13.59 8.47
N ILE A 217 -1.32 14.66 7.69
CA ILE A 217 -0.87 14.59 6.29
C ILE A 217 0.55 14.00 6.21
N THR A 218 1.45 14.44 7.08
CA THR A 218 2.83 13.92 7.12
C THR A 218 2.84 12.42 7.42
N ARG A 219 2.00 11.94 8.33
CA ARG A 219 1.84 10.50 8.60
C ARG A 219 1.31 9.74 7.40
N GLU A 220 0.33 10.29 6.70
CA GLU A 220 -0.21 9.69 5.49
C GLU A 220 0.86 9.50 4.41
N GLN A 221 1.70 10.51 4.18
CA GLN A 221 2.83 10.43 3.26
C GLN A 221 3.88 9.41 3.71
N ALA A 222 4.17 9.33 5.00
CA ALA A 222 5.09 8.32 5.55
C ALA A 222 4.55 6.90 5.39
N TYR A 223 3.25 6.68 5.52
CA TYR A 223 2.65 5.36 5.29
C TYR A 223 2.63 4.95 3.82
N LEU A 224 2.59 5.90 2.90
CA LEU A 224 2.69 5.60 1.47
C LEU A 224 4.16 5.36 1.05
N TYR A 225 5.10 6.23 1.43
CA TYR A 225 6.44 6.29 0.86
C TYR A 225 7.60 6.18 1.86
N GLY A 226 7.30 6.05 3.14
CA GLY A 226 8.34 5.94 4.17
C GLY A 226 9.31 4.79 3.90
N GLN A 227 10.57 4.99 4.27
CA GLN A 227 11.63 3.99 4.20
C GLN A 227 11.91 3.45 5.59
N LYS A 228 11.97 2.12 5.72
CA LYS A 228 12.37 1.49 6.98
C LYS A 228 13.84 1.77 7.22
N HIS A 229 14.16 2.51 8.27
CA HIS A 229 15.55 2.79 8.64
C HIS A 229 15.68 3.05 10.14
N GLU A 230 16.82 2.65 10.70
CA GLU A 230 17.24 3.00 12.06
C GLU A 230 18.65 3.54 12.04
N ALA A 231 18.79 4.79 12.43
CA ALA A 231 20.08 5.43 12.69
C ALA A 231 20.37 5.37 14.19
N SER A 232 20.92 4.25 14.66
CA SER A 232 21.12 3.99 16.10
C SER A 232 22.05 5.03 16.75
N GLY A 233 23.05 5.52 16.04
CA GLY A 233 23.96 6.57 16.53
C GLY A 233 23.26 7.92 16.74
N GLU A 234 22.24 8.24 15.98
CA GLU A 234 21.45 9.47 16.10
C GLU A 234 20.15 9.28 16.89
N LYS A 235 19.84 8.06 17.30
CA LYS A 235 18.59 7.69 17.99
C LYS A 235 17.34 8.05 17.17
N ARG A 236 17.40 7.92 15.85
CA ARG A 236 16.31 8.21 14.92
C ARG A 236 15.82 6.94 14.26
N ARG A 237 14.52 6.85 14.07
CA ARG A 237 13.86 5.73 13.40
C ARG A 237 12.84 6.25 12.41
N SER A 238 12.69 5.54 11.28
CA SER A 238 11.64 5.79 10.30
C SER A 238 10.87 4.51 10.01
N THR A 239 9.57 4.65 9.81
CA THR A 239 8.68 3.53 9.45
C THR A 239 8.75 3.26 7.96
N GLY A 240 8.73 1.98 7.57
CA GLY A 240 8.56 1.58 6.17
C GLY A 240 7.09 1.70 5.76
N GLY A 241 6.83 2.39 4.65
CA GLY A 241 5.51 2.57 4.05
C GLY A 241 5.18 1.49 3.00
N LEU A 242 4.03 1.64 2.33
CA LEU A 242 3.57 0.69 1.30
C LEU A 242 4.60 0.53 0.18
N ASN A 243 5.17 1.62 -0.30
CA ASN A 243 6.15 1.56 -1.38
C ASN A 243 7.42 0.78 -1.02
N TYR A 244 7.83 0.81 0.24
CA TYR A 244 8.96 0.03 0.74
C TYR A 244 8.63 -1.46 0.83
N TRP A 245 7.45 -1.81 1.37
CA TRP A 245 7.08 -3.18 1.64
C TRP A 245 6.67 -3.96 0.39
N ILE A 246 5.88 -3.36 -0.49
CA ILE A 246 5.39 -4.03 -1.69
C ILE A 246 6.52 -4.07 -2.72
N SER A 247 7.17 -5.23 -2.85
CA SER A 247 8.30 -5.44 -3.76
C SER A 247 8.07 -6.57 -4.76
N THR A 248 7.29 -7.58 -4.42
CA THR A 248 7.09 -8.79 -5.23
C THR A 248 6.21 -8.52 -6.44
N ASN A 249 5.00 -8.03 -6.22
CA ASN A 249 4.03 -7.79 -7.30
C ASN A 249 4.11 -6.34 -7.76
N THR A 250 4.96 -6.09 -8.73
CA THR A 250 5.10 -4.76 -9.34
C THR A 250 4.65 -4.80 -10.80
N ASP A 251 4.09 -3.68 -11.26
CA ASP A 251 3.72 -3.47 -12.65
C ASP A 251 4.25 -2.12 -13.14
N THR A 252 4.77 -2.12 -14.36
CA THR A 252 5.39 -0.95 -15.01
C THR A 252 4.52 -0.38 -16.13
N THR A 253 3.25 -0.75 -16.16
CA THR A 253 2.29 -0.21 -17.14
C THR A 253 2.14 1.30 -16.97
N THR A 254 2.18 2.03 -18.06
CA THR A 254 2.14 3.50 -18.04
C THR A 254 0.73 4.07 -17.87
N THR A 255 -0.30 3.30 -18.16
CA THR A 255 -1.70 3.75 -18.09
C THR A 255 -2.50 2.82 -17.19
N LEU A 256 -3.15 3.36 -16.19
CA LEU A 256 -4.03 2.59 -15.30
C LEU A 256 -5.33 2.26 -16.05
N THR A 257 -5.43 1.04 -16.55
CA THR A 257 -6.63 0.46 -17.19
C THR A 257 -7.19 -0.66 -16.34
N ILE A 258 -8.43 -1.09 -16.63
CA ILE A 258 -9.00 -2.27 -15.95
C ILE A 258 -8.17 -3.52 -16.26
N ALA A 259 -7.76 -3.72 -17.50
CA ALA A 259 -6.91 -4.86 -17.87
C ALA A 259 -5.57 -4.86 -17.14
N ALA A 260 -4.93 -3.70 -16.96
CA ALA A 260 -3.71 -3.60 -16.15
C ALA A 260 -3.97 -3.93 -14.67
N LEU A 261 -5.10 -3.44 -14.13
CA LEU A 261 -5.51 -3.77 -12.76
C LEU A 261 -5.73 -5.27 -12.60
N GLU A 262 -6.48 -5.91 -13.51
CA GLU A 262 -6.74 -7.35 -13.50
C GLU A 262 -5.45 -8.16 -13.61
N SER A 263 -4.51 -7.75 -14.46
CA SER A 263 -3.19 -8.38 -14.57
C SER A 263 -2.41 -8.33 -13.25
N LEU A 264 -2.42 -7.19 -12.56
CA LEU A 264 -1.78 -7.07 -11.25
C LEU A 264 -2.52 -7.89 -10.18
N MET A 265 -3.86 -7.86 -10.21
CA MET A 265 -4.70 -8.66 -9.31
C MET A 265 -4.48 -10.17 -9.51
N GLN A 266 -4.29 -10.60 -10.73
CA GLN A 266 -3.96 -12.01 -11.04
C GLN A 266 -2.63 -12.42 -10.39
N LYS A 267 -1.61 -11.55 -10.42
CA LYS A 267 -0.34 -11.79 -9.73
C LYS A 267 -0.55 -11.97 -8.22
N CYS A 268 -1.33 -11.07 -7.61
CA CYS A 268 -1.68 -11.16 -6.19
C CYS A 268 -2.50 -12.41 -5.87
N TYR A 269 -3.47 -12.76 -6.72
CA TYR A 269 -4.30 -13.96 -6.58
C TYR A 269 -3.48 -15.25 -6.65
N ASN A 270 -2.54 -15.32 -7.59
CA ASN A 270 -1.61 -16.46 -7.70
C ASN A 270 -0.72 -16.62 -6.46
N ALA A 271 -0.43 -15.52 -5.76
CA ALA A 271 0.26 -15.52 -4.47
C ALA A 271 -0.67 -15.83 -3.28
N GLY A 272 -1.97 -16.04 -3.51
CA GLY A 272 -2.95 -16.38 -2.49
C GLY A 272 -3.69 -15.19 -1.87
N GLY A 273 -3.51 -13.98 -2.41
CA GLY A 273 -4.15 -12.76 -1.93
C GLY A 273 -5.33 -12.32 -2.81
N VAL A 274 -6.30 -11.68 -2.19
CA VAL A 274 -7.38 -10.98 -2.90
C VAL A 274 -7.42 -9.56 -2.35
N PRO A 275 -6.63 -8.63 -2.93
CA PRO A 275 -6.63 -7.24 -2.47
C PRO A 275 -7.96 -6.57 -2.80
N ASP A 276 -8.44 -5.79 -1.85
CA ASP A 276 -9.77 -5.17 -1.87
C ASP A 276 -9.72 -3.63 -1.96
N LEU A 277 -8.52 -3.05 -1.94
CA LEU A 277 -8.33 -1.61 -1.90
C LEU A 277 -7.35 -1.13 -2.97
N LEU A 278 -7.77 -0.14 -3.78
CA LEU A 278 -6.92 0.57 -4.74
C LEU A 278 -6.71 2.01 -4.29
N ILE A 279 -5.47 2.35 -3.94
CA ILE A 279 -5.08 3.71 -3.53
C ILE A 279 -4.29 4.34 -4.67
N ALA A 280 -4.79 5.44 -5.22
CA ALA A 280 -4.11 6.14 -6.29
C ALA A 280 -4.43 7.65 -6.29
N ASN A 281 -3.65 8.39 -7.08
CA ASN A 281 -3.91 9.80 -7.34
C ASN A 281 -5.18 9.97 -8.17
N PRO A 282 -5.97 11.04 -7.97
CA PRO A 282 -7.14 11.36 -8.80
C PRO A 282 -6.89 11.37 -10.30
N ALA A 283 -5.67 11.78 -10.75
CA ALA A 283 -5.29 11.77 -12.15
C ALA A 283 -5.25 10.34 -12.73
N SER A 284 -4.71 9.38 -11.98
CA SER A 284 -4.68 7.97 -12.38
C SER A 284 -6.10 7.36 -12.43
N PHE A 285 -6.99 7.81 -11.56
CA PHE A 285 -8.40 7.40 -11.63
C PHE A 285 -9.14 7.99 -12.82
N ALA A 286 -8.75 9.16 -13.32
CA ALA A 286 -9.34 9.71 -14.52
C ALA A 286 -9.07 8.82 -15.76
N THR A 287 -7.87 8.24 -15.86
CA THR A 287 -7.53 7.29 -16.93
C THR A 287 -8.31 5.97 -16.80
N LEU A 288 -8.41 5.42 -15.58
CA LEU A 288 -9.24 4.24 -15.31
C LEU A 288 -10.70 4.50 -15.69
N ASN A 289 -11.17 5.70 -15.39
CA ASN A 289 -12.52 6.14 -15.65
C ASN A 289 -12.84 6.25 -17.16
N ALA A 290 -11.91 6.69 -17.97
CA ALA A 290 -12.11 6.80 -19.41
C ALA A 290 -12.24 5.44 -20.10
N THR A 291 -11.72 4.38 -19.50
CA THR A 291 -11.63 3.06 -20.11
C THR A 291 -12.86 2.19 -19.88
N SER A 292 -13.67 2.43 -18.82
CA SER A 292 -14.84 1.59 -18.54
C SER A 292 -15.87 2.24 -17.62
N ASP A 293 -17.03 2.55 -18.17
CA ASP A 293 -18.21 3.03 -17.41
C ASP A 293 -19.06 1.87 -16.82
N SER A 294 -18.99 0.67 -17.41
CA SER A 294 -19.89 -0.45 -17.07
C SER A 294 -19.56 -1.17 -15.77
N ASN A 295 -18.30 -1.13 -15.33
CA ASN A 295 -17.84 -1.91 -14.17
C ASN A 295 -17.77 -1.11 -12.86
N ARG A 296 -18.40 0.06 -12.83
CA ARG A 296 -18.36 0.92 -11.65
C ARG A 296 -19.64 0.85 -10.86
N VAL A 297 -19.46 0.71 -9.55
CA VAL A 297 -20.56 0.87 -8.60
C VAL A 297 -20.23 1.98 -7.64
N ARG A 298 -21.20 2.83 -7.42
CA ARG A 298 -21.16 3.88 -6.40
C ARG A 298 -22.06 3.47 -5.25
N THR A 299 -21.45 3.13 -4.15
CA THR A 299 -22.17 2.82 -2.90
C THR A 299 -22.15 4.04 -1.99
N VAL A 300 -23.26 4.34 -1.35
CA VAL A 300 -23.35 5.41 -0.35
C VAL A 300 -23.42 4.75 1.01
N ILE A 301 -22.43 5.04 1.87
CA ILE A 301 -22.35 4.52 3.22
C ILE A 301 -22.72 5.63 4.20
N ASP A 302 -23.59 5.33 5.16
CA ASP A 302 -23.92 6.25 6.24
C ASP A 302 -22.85 6.14 7.34
N ASP A 303 -22.00 7.17 7.46
CA ASP A 303 -21.02 7.28 8.53
C ASP A 303 -21.60 8.12 9.68
N PRO A 304 -21.63 7.59 10.92
CA PRO A 304 -22.12 8.34 12.09
C PRO A 304 -21.39 9.65 12.35
N ARG A 305 -20.14 9.79 11.88
CA ARG A 305 -19.31 10.99 12.07
C ARG A 305 -19.36 11.96 10.89
N ARG A 306 -19.56 11.48 9.67
CA ARG A 306 -19.44 12.25 8.43
C ARG A 306 -20.72 12.30 7.59
N GLY A 307 -21.76 11.58 8.02
CA GLY A 307 -22.98 11.43 7.24
C GLY A 307 -22.78 10.52 6.03
N ARG A 308 -23.45 10.79 4.92
CA ARG A 308 -23.40 9.98 3.72
C ARG A 308 -22.07 10.15 2.96
N VAL A 309 -21.25 9.10 2.95
CA VAL A 309 -19.97 9.06 2.22
C VAL A 309 -20.13 8.24 0.95
N PRO A 310 -19.93 8.81 -0.24
CA PRO A 310 -19.94 8.04 -1.46
C PRO A 310 -18.62 7.27 -1.58
N VAL A 311 -18.71 5.96 -1.58
CA VAL A 311 -17.59 5.04 -1.85
C VAL A 311 -17.71 4.58 -3.29
N MET A 312 -16.62 4.66 -4.03
CA MET A 312 -16.54 4.14 -5.39
C MET A 312 -15.80 2.81 -5.37
N SER A 313 -16.35 1.83 -6.06
CA SER A 313 -15.72 0.52 -6.24
C SER A 313 -15.74 0.12 -7.72
N VAL A 314 -14.81 -0.75 -8.08
CA VAL A 314 -14.73 -1.36 -9.40
C VAL A 314 -14.93 -2.85 -9.23
N PHE A 315 -15.84 -3.42 -10.02
CA PHE A 315 -16.01 -4.86 -10.13
C PHE A 315 -15.12 -5.40 -11.26
N HIS A 316 -14.44 -6.47 -10.96
CA HIS A 316 -13.61 -7.23 -11.88
C HIS A 316 -13.71 -8.72 -11.54
N GLU A 317 -13.07 -9.59 -12.31
CA GLU A 317 -13.18 -11.05 -12.15
C GLU A 317 -12.72 -11.57 -10.78
N PHE A 318 -11.83 -10.84 -10.10
CA PHE A 318 -11.32 -11.20 -8.76
C PHE A 318 -12.16 -10.63 -7.61
N GLY A 319 -13.27 -9.93 -7.90
CA GLY A 319 -14.17 -9.37 -6.89
C GLY A 319 -14.34 -7.86 -6.99
N GLU A 320 -14.67 -7.24 -5.87
CA GLU A 320 -14.89 -5.80 -5.74
C GLU A 320 -13.65 -5.14 -5.12
N THR A 321 -13.10 -4.13 -5.81
CA THR A 321 -12.01 -3.32 -5.27
C THR A 321 -12.49 -1.90 -5.01
N GLN A 322 -12.37 -1.45 -3.76
CA GLN A 322 -12.68 -0.09 -3.33
C GLN A 322 -11.62 0.88 -3.84
N MET A 323 -12.07 1.99 -4.43
CA MET A 323 -11.19 3.06 -4.91
C MET A 323 -11.02 4.14 -3.86
N VAL A 324 -9.79 4.35 -3.41
CA VAL A 324 -9.42 5.42 -2.48
C VAL A 324 -8.61 6.47 -3.20
N ARG A 325 -9.25 7.63 -3.43
CA ARG A 325 -8.58 8.78 -4.04
C ARG A 325 -7.70 9.46 -3.00
N ASN A 326 -6.40 9.45 -3.25
CA ASN A 326 -5.43 10.07 -2.37
C ASN A 326 -4.57 11.08 -3.14
N ARG A 327 -4.71 12.36 -2.82
CA ARG A 327 -3.92 13.41 -3.48
C ARG A 327 -2.45 13.42 -3.09
N TRP A 328 -2.11 12.77 -1.97
CA TRP A 328 -0.74 12.63 -1.50
C TRP A 328 0.00 11.46 -2.16
N CYS A 329 -0.73 10.63 -2.91
CA CYS A 329 -0.14 9.61 -3.75
C CYS A 329 0.47 10.25 -5.00
N HIS A 330 1.70 9.86 -5.34
CA HIS A 330 2.35 10.31 -6.58
C HIS A 330 1.55 9.85 -7.80
N THR A 331 1.55 10.65 -8.85
CA THR A 331 0.85 10.33 -10.10
C THR A 331 1.39 9.08 -10.77
N GLU A 332 2.66 8.78 -10.55
CA GLU A 332 3.36 7.62 -11.13
C GLU A 332 3.08 6.31 -10.38
N THR A 333 2.47 6.36 -9.21
CA THR A 333 2.27 5.18 -8.37
C THR A 333 0.80 4.94 -8.04
N ALA A 334 0.43 3.67 -7.97
CA ALA A 334 -0.83 3.24 -7.38
C ALA A 334 -0.60 1.95 -6.59
N PHE A 335 -1.32 1.79 -5.50
CA PHE A 335 -1.18 0.64 -4.60
C PHE A 335 -2.48 -0.17 -4.60
N VAL A 336 -2.34 -1.46 -4.80
CA VAL A 336 -3.42 -2.44 -4.68
C VAL A 336 -3.13 -3.27 -3.44
N VAL A 337 -3.94 -3.10 -2.40
CA VAL A 337 -3.63 -3.63 -1.08
C VAL A 337 -4.81 -4.39 -0.47
N ALA A 338 -4.48 -5.41 0.32
CA ALA A 338 -5.45 -6.11 1.14
C ALA A 338 -5.58 -5.40 2.49
N LYS A 339 -6.77 -4.91 2.79
CA LYS A 339 -7.08 -4.15 4.00
C LYS A 339 -6.73 -4.93 5.28
N ASP A 340 -7.02 -6.22 5.30
CA ASP A 340 -6.76 -7.09 6.47
C ASP A 340 -5.25 -7.27 6.77
N GLY A 341 -4.39 -7.06 5.77
CA GLY A 341 -2.94 -7.09 5.91
C GLY A 341 -2.35 -5.80 6.49
N LEU A 342 -3.13 -4.74 6.57
CA LEU A 342 -2.65 -3.42 6.98
C LEU A 342 -3.08 -3.08 8.41
N GLN A 343 -2.11 -2.64 9.22
CA GLN A 343 -2.40 -2.23 10.59
C GLN A 343 -1.48 -1.09 11.02
N ARG A 344 -2.07 -0.08 11.66
CA ARG A 344 -1.33 0.99 12.32
C ARG A 344 -0.91 0.51 13.70
N ARG A 345 0.39 0.55 14.00
CA ARG A 345 0.98 0.19 15.29
C ARG A 345 1.32 1.46 16.05
N VAL A 346 0.68 1.66 17.20
CA VAL A 346 0.72 2.92 17.96
C VAL A 346 1.36 2.68 19.31
N ILE A 347 2.48 3.37 19.59
CA ILE A 347 3.04 3.50 20.93
C ILE A 347 2.35 4.64 21.67
N GLN A 348 2.31 5.83 21.01
CA GLN A 348 1.68 7.01 21.57
C GLN A 348 0.73 7.61 20.53
N PRO A 349 -0.57 7.71 20.85
CA PRO A 349 -1.52 8.37 19.98
C PRO A 349 -1.18 9.86 19.86
N LEU A 350 -1.84 10.55 18.92
CA LEU A 350 -1.68 11.99 18.79
C LEU A 350 -2.11 12.69 20.08
N VAL A 351 -1.13 13.30 20.75
CA VAL A 351 -1.32 14.02 22.01
C VAL A 351 -0.86 15.47 21.85
N VAL A 352 -1.61 16.36 22.46
CA VAL A 352 -1.31 17.78 22.55
C VAL A 352 -0.81 18.05 23.99
N GLU A 353 0.43 18.47 24.14
CA GLU A 353 1.07 18.67 25.43
C GLU A 353 1.47 20.13 25.61
N ALA A 354 1.07 20.73 26.72
CA ALA A 354 1.53 22.06 27.10
C ALA A 354 2.97 21.98 27.65
N LEU A 355 3.85 22.79 27.09
CA LEU A 355 5.24 22.86 27.55
C LEU A 355 5.40 23.92 28.63
N ALA A 356 6.43 23.75 29.48
CA ALA A 356 6.77 24.74 30.49
C ALA A 356 7.08 26.09 29.86
N LYS A 357 6.60 27.17 30.48
CA LYS A 357 6.88 28.55 30.05
C LYS A 357 8.36 28.88 30.28
N THR A 358 9.07 29.24 29.22
CA THR A 358 10.46 29.71 29.27
C THR A 358 10.61 31.16 28.90
N GLY A 359 9.53 31.95 29.02
CA GLY A 359 9.45 33.35 28.65
C GLY A 359 8.00 33.81 28.56
N ASP A 360 7.73 34.93 27.90
CA ASP A 360 6.41 35.50 27.74
C ASP A 360 5.66 34.90 26.54
N ALA A 361 5.60 33.57 26.48
CA ALA A 361 4.89 32.85 25.42
C ALA A 361 4.31 31.54 25.97
N ASP A 362 3.12 31.18 25.51
CA ASP A 362 2.54 29.86 25.68
C ASP A 362 3.07 28.94 24.58
N LYS A 363 3.48 27.73 24.96
CA LYS A 363 4.07 26.74 24.09
C LYS A 363 3.32 25.43 24.22
N VAL A 364 2.97 24.85 23.09
CA VAL A 364 2.31 23.55 23.01
C VAL A 364 3.01 22.73 21.94
N GLN A 365 3.18 21.45 22.18
CA GLN A 365 3.66 20.50 21.19
C GLN A 365 2.60 19.47 20.85
N ILE A 366 2.63 19.02 19.60
CA ILE A 366 1.81 17.94 19.08
C ILE A 366 2.77 16.81 18.72
N VAL A 367 2.61 15.66 19.35
CA VAL A 367 3.48 14.49 19.15
C VAL A 367 2.62 13.24 19.01
N CYS A 368 3.04 12.34 18.13
CA CYS A 368 2.58 10.96 18.11
C CYS A 368 3.73 10.03 17.73
N GLU A 369 3.66 8.78 18.17
CA GLU A 369 4.61 7.75 17.79
C GLU A 369 3.87 6.52 17.30
N GLU A 370 4.04 6.21 16.02
CA GLU A 370 3.34 5.12 15.37
C GLU A 370 4.10 4.60 14.15
N GLY A 371 3.71 3.42 13.66
CA GLY A 371 4.28 2.81 12.48
C GLY A 371 3.25 2.01 11.70
N LEU A 372 3.57 1.67 10.45
CA LEU A 372 2.73 0.86 9.57
C LEU A 372 3.21 -0.60 9.59
N GLN A 373 2.31 -1.53 9.83
CA GLN A 373 2.51 -2.96 9.63
C GLN A 373 1.85 -3.39 8.33
N VAL A 374 2.62 -4.12 7.51
CA VAL A 374 2.16 -4.70 6.25
C VAL A 374 2.42 -6.20 6.31
N LYS A 375 1.37 -7.00 6.46
CA LYS A 375 1.42 -8.46 6.49
C LYS A 375 1.13 -9.01 5.10
N GLY A 376 1.81 -10.10 4.73
CA GLY A 376 1.55 -10.78 3.46
C GLY A 376 1.75 -9.84 2.27
N GLU A 377 2.93 -9.25 2.10
CA GLU A 377 3.21 -8.30 1.02
C GLU A 377 2.98 -8.89 -0.38
N GLN A 378 3.13 -10.22 -0.51
CA GLN A 378 2.86 -10.95 -1.74
C GLN A 378 1.37 -10.93 -2.14
N HIS A 379 0.48 -10.66 -1.18
CA HIS A 379 -0.96 -10.49 -1.45
C HIS A 379 -1.31 -9.09 -1.97
N MET A 380 -0.32 -8.21 -2.07
CA MET A 380 -0.48 -6.81 -2.47
C MET A 380 0.34 -6.53 -3.72
N GLY A 381 0.00 -5.46 -4.41
CA GLY A 381 0.71 -5.04 -5.62
C GLY A 381 0.84 -3.53 -5.74
N LYS A 382 1.76 -3.08 -6.59
CA LYS A 382 1.91 -1.66 -6.91
C LYS A 382 2.22 -1.42 -8.38
N PHE A 383 1.77 -0.30 -8.88
CA PHE A 383 2.20 0.31 -10.13
C PHE A 383 3.31 1.33 -9.84
N THR A 384 4.32 1.42 -10.68
CA THR A 384 5.51 2.26 -10.44
C THR A 384 5.80 3.29 -11.52
N THR A 385 5.16 3.22 -12.68
CA THR A 385 5.47 4.06 -13.86
C THR A 385 4.23 4.61 -14.55
N LEU A 386 3.16 4.83 -13.78
CA LEU A 386 1.96 5.43 -14.36
C LEU A 386 2.26 6.84 -14.87
N THR A 387 1.97 7.08 -16.13
CA THR A 387 1.89 8.44 -16.66
C THR A 387 0.46 8.91 -16.44
N GLY A 388 0.22 9.56 -15.31
CA GLY A 388 -1.05 10.23 -15.06
C GLY A 388 -1.34 11.26 -16.14
N TYR A 389 -2.59 11.67 -16.24
CA TYR A 389 -3.04 12.82 -17.03
C TYR A 389 -2.04 13.96 -16.85
N THR A 390 -1.29 14.26 -17.89
CA THR A 390 -0.39 15.42 -17.89
C THR A 390 -1.28 16.65 -17.90
N ASP A 391 -1.46 17.25 -16.73
CA ASP A 391 -1.87 18.64 -16.69
C ASP A 391 -0.78 19.44 -17.38
N THR A 392 -1.03 19.74 -18.62
CA THR A 392 -0.33 20.86 -19.26
C THR A 392 -0.98 22.10 -18.66
N PRO A 393 -0.23 22.97 -17.94
CA PRO A 393 -0.78 24.15 -17.32
C PRO A 393 -1.38 25.11 -18.33
#